data_3645d6ba20d63218d29351dc78e19be0
#
_entry.id   3645d6ba20d63218d29351dc78e19be0
#
_cell.length_a   1.000
_cell.length_b   1.000
_cell.length_c   1.000
_cell.angle_alpha   90.00
_cell.angle_beta   90.00
_cell.angle_gamma   90.00
#
_symmetry.space_group_name_H-M   'P 1'
#
loop_
_entity.id
_entity.type
_entity.pdbx_description
1 polymer ?
#
loop_
_entity_poly.entity_id
_entity_poly.type
_entity_poly.pdbx_seq_one_letter_code
_entity_poly.pdbx_strand_id
1 'polypeptide(L)'
;MRENYREIMDGLIRREVESGYVKGAMVLVIQGGKELYYNAFGLADAERGLPMQRDTIIRLYSMSKPVTAAAVMLLAERGELDVTEPVSRYLPCFAGQCVWDEKSGRELPAAREVTIFDLLNMTSGITYPD
;
A
#
# COMPACT_ATOMS: atom_id res chain seq x y z
N MET A 1 -24.97 10.38 8.56
CA MET A 1 -24.05 11.25 7.81
C MET A 1 -24.78 12.58 7.58
N ARG A 2 -24.11 13.75 7.70
CA ARG A 2 -24.78 15.06 7.52
C ARG A 2 -25.30 15.17 6.08
N GLU A 3 -26.45 15.81 5.87
CA GLU A 3 -27.11 15.90 4.55
C GLU A 3 -26.25 16.54 3.45
N ASN A 4 -25.32 17.42 3.81
CA ASN A 4 -24.45 18.17 2.89
C ASN A 4 -23.05 17.59 2.69
N TYR A 5 -22.77 16.33 3.13
CA TYR A 5 -21.41 15.77 3.02
C TYR A 5 -20.90 15.67 1.57
N ARG A 6 -21.80 15.44 0.62
CA ARG A 6 -21.45 15.36 -0.82
C ARG A 6 -20.88 16.68 -1.34
N GLU A 7 -21.56 17.77 -1.06
CA GLU A 7 -21.13 19.11 -1.45
C GLU A 7 -19.80 19.50 -0.81
N ILE A 8 -19.62 19.15 0.46
CA ILE A 8 -18.36 19.39 1.18
C ILE A 8 -17.22 18.60 0.53
N MET A 9 -17.42 17.32 0.24
CA MET A 9 -16.41 16.47 -0.41
C MET A 9 -16.05 16.99 -1.81
N ASP A 10 -17.06 17.30 -2.61
CA ASP A 10 -16.89 17.88 -3.96
C ASP A 10 -16.10 19.19 -3.90
N GLY A 11 -16.45 20.09 -2.99
CA GLY A 11 -15.78 21.37 -2.83
C GLY A 11 -14.32 21.26 -2.40
N LEU A 12 -14.02 20.33 -1.48
CA LEU A 12 -12.64 20.10 -1.03
C LEU A 12 -11.76 19.56 -2.16
N ILE A 13 -12.21 18.51 -2.85
CA ILE A 13 -11.41 17.84 -3.87
C ILE A 13 -11.27 18.72 -5.12
N ARG A 14 -12.35 19.38 -5.53
CA ARG A 14 -12.33 20.32 -6.66
C ARG A 14 -11.29 21.43 -6.45
N ARG A 15 -11.21 22.00 -5.26
CA ARG A 15 -10.22 23.03 -4.90
C ARG A 15 -8.79 22.51 -5.06
N GLU A 16 -8.48 21.28 -4.63
CA GLU A 16 -7.13 20.71 -4.76
C GLU A 16 -6.76 20.45 -6.24
N VAL A 17 -7.73 20.04 -7.05
CA VAL A 17 -7.52 19.87 -8.49
C VAL A 17 -7.36 21.22 -9.20
N GLU A 18 -8.21 22.20 -8.91
CA GLU A 18 -8.18 23.55 -9.51
C GLU A 18 -6.92 24.34 -9.10
N SER A 19 -6.40 24.11 -7.89
CA SER A 19 -5.11 24.68 -7.45
C SER A 19 -3.91 24.11 -8.21
N GLY A 20 -4.09 22.97 -8.90
CA GLY A 20 -3.02 22.25 -9.60
C GLY A 20 -2.16 21.36 -8.70
N TYR A 21 -2.48 21.27 -7.41
CA TYR A 21 -1.77 20.41 -6.46
C TYR A 21 -1.85 18.93 -6.86
N VAL A 22 -3.03 18.49 -7.31
CA VAL A 22 -3.22 17.19 -7.97
C VAL A 22 -3.84 17.39 -9.35
N LYS A 23 -3.49 16.55 -10.31
CA LYS A 23 -4.05 16.64 -11.68
C LYS A 23 -5.44 16.04 -11.78
N GLY A 24 -5.73 15.04 -10.99
CA GLY A 24 -7.03 14.39 -10.90
C GLY A 24 -7.15 13.53 -9.65
N ALA A 25 -8.38 13.26 -9.25
CA ALA A 25 -8.69 12.46 -8.07
C ALA A 25 -9.99 11.69 -8.25
N MET A 26 -10.09 10.54 -7.59
CA MET A 26 -11.33 9.79 -7.44
C MET A 26 -11.57 9.56 -5.96
N VAL A 27 -12.83 9.66 -5.55
CA VAL A 27 -13.24 9.37 -4.18
C VAL A 27 -14.42 8.42 -4.18
N LEU A 28 -14.31 7.36 -3.39
CA LEU A 28 -15.36 6.38 -3.16
C LEU A 28 -15.57 6.23 -1.65
N VAL A 29 -16.79 6.35 -1.20
CA VAL A 29 -17.18 6.07 0.19
C VAL A 29 -18.18 4.93 0.21
N ILE A 30 -17.82 3.89 0.96
CA ILE A 30 -18.66 2.69 1.15
C ILE A 30 -19.00 2.57 2.64
N GLN A 31 -20.24 2.28 2.96
CA GLN A 31 -20.68 1.95 4.30
C GLN A 31 -21.69 0.81 4.25
N GLY A 32 -21.49 -0.24 5.07
CA GLY A 32 -22.37 -1.40 5.10
C GLY A 32 -22.51 -2.09 3.74
N GLY A 33 -21.43 -2.14 2.94
CA GLY A 33 -21.41 -2.73 1.61
C GLY A 33 -22.11 -1.90 0.52
N LYS A 34 -22.60 -0.69 0.85
CA LYS A 34 -23.29 0.19 -0.10
C LYS A 34 -22.41 1.39 -0.44
N GLU A 35 -22.36 1.72 -1.73
CA GLU A 35 -21.75 2.98 -2.18
C GLU A 35 -22.63 4.15 -1.74
N LEU A 36 -22.06 5.03 -0.91
CA LEU A 36 -22.73 6.24 -0.47
C LEU A 36 -22.35 7.45 -1.32
N TYR A 37 -21.12 7.47 -1.79
CA TYR A 37 -20.60 8.57 -2.58
C TYR A 37 -19.53 8.04 -3.53
N TYR A 38 -19.57 8.52 -4.76
CA TYR A 38 -18.49 8.42 -5.73
C TYR A 38 -18.45 9.73 -6.54
N ASN A 39 -17.24 10.22 -6.77
CA ASN A 39 -17.02 11.25 -7.77
C ASN A 39 -15.58 11.19 -8.29
N ALA A 40 -15.36 11.73 -9.50
CA ALA A 40 -14.07 11.84 -10.15
C ALA A 40 -13.87 13.28 -10.61
N PHE A 41 -12.65 13.80 -10.46
CA PHE A 41 -12.30 15.20 -10.71
C PHE A 41 -10.99 15.27 -11.50
N GLY A 42 -10.90 16.24 -12.40
CA GLY A 42 -9.69 16.55 -13.16
C GLY A 42 -9.30 15.48 -14.18
N LEU A 43 -8.01 15.32 -14.40
CA LEU A 43 -7.44 14.52 -15.49
C LEU A 43 -6.70 13.30 -14.97
N ALA A 44 -6.89 12.16 -15.64
CA ALA A 44 -6.09 10.96 -15.48
C ALA A 44 -4.73 11.09 -16.19
N ASP A 45 -4.73 11.75 -17.33
CA ASP A 45 -3.55 12.05 -18.13
C ASP A 45 -3.62 13.52 -18.57
N ALA A 46 -2.78 14.35 -17.97
CA ALA A 46 -2.76 15.78 -18.25
C ALA A 46 -2.17 16.10 -19.65
N GLU A 47 -1.25 15.27 -20.14
CA GLU A 47 -0.62 15.50 -21.46
C GLU A 47 -1.61 15.20 -22.59
N ARG A 48 -2.44 14.19 -22.41
CA ARG A 48 -3.46 13.78 -23.39
C ARG A 48 -4.83 14.41 -23.15
N GLY A 49 -5.01 15.15 -22.05
CA GLY A 49 -6.29 15.72 -21.67
C GLY A 49 -7.38 14.70 -21.33
N LEU A 50 -6.98 13.48 -20.91
CA LEU A 50 -7.92 12.42 -20.57
C LEU A 50 -8.54 12.66 -19.19
N PRO A 51 -9.88 12.67 -19.07
CA PRO A 51 -10.52 12.90 -17.78
C PRO A 51 -10.34 11.72 -16.83
N MET A 52 -10.35 11.99 -15.52
CA MET A 52 -10.42 10.99 -14.48
C MET A 52 -11.80 10.31 -14.52
N GLN A 53 -11.83 8.98 -14.54
CA GLN A 53 -13.05 8.17 -14.62
C GLN A 53 -12.98 7.01 -13.63
N ARG A 54 -14.12 6.35 -13.39
CA ARG A 54 -14.26 5.23 -12.44
C ARG A 54 -13.33 4.06 -12.77
N ASP A 55 -13.11 3.79 -14.01
CA ASP A 55 -12.29 2.70 -14.54
C ASP A 55 -10.86 3.11 -14.86
N THR A 56 -10.46 4.33 -14.50
CA THR A 56 -9.08 4.79 -14.66
C THR A 56 -8.13 3.91 -13.84
N ILE A 57 -7.12 3.36 -14.53
CA ILE A 57 -6.07 2.57 -13.88
C ILE A 57 -5.08 3.54 -13.22
N ILE A 58 -4.88 3.36 -11.92
CA ILE A 58 -3.96 4.18 -11.12
C ILE A 58 -2.89 3.32 -10.46
N ARG A 59 -1.74 3.92 -10.18
CA ARG A 59 -0.68 3.27 -9.39
C ARG A 59 -1.07 3.31 -7.92
N LEU A 60 -1.18 2.15 -7.29
CA LEU A 60 -1.57 2.04 -5.88
C LEU A 60 -0.42 2.29 -4.91
N TYR A 61 0.84 2.19 -5.37
CA TYR A 61 2.03 2.32 -4.51
C TYR A 61 1.89 1.44 -3.25
N SER A 62 2.07 2.01 -2.06
CA SER A 62 1.98 1.27 -0.78
C SER A 62 0.59 0.69 -0.50
N MET A 63 -0.46 1.15 -1.17
CA MET A 63 -1.79 0.51 -1.10
C MET A 63 -1.81 -0.90 -1.70
N SER A 64 -0.77 -1.31 -2.42
CA SER A 64 -0.57 -2.70 -2.86
C SER A 64 -0.26 -3.64 -1.69
N LYS A 65 0.31 -3.14 -0.58
CA LYS A 65 0.68 -3.97 0.58
C LYS A 65 -0.49 -4.74 1.20
N PRO A 66 -1.65 -4.12 1.48
CA PRO A 66 -2.81 -4.86 1.98
C PRO A 66 -3.27 -5.97 1.04
N VAL A 67 -3.20 -5.77 -0.28
CA VAL A 67 -3.57 -6.80 -1.27
C VAL A 67 -2.59 -7.96 -1.22
N THR A 68 -1.29 -7.68 -1.18
CA THR A 68 -0.23 -8.70 -1.02
C THR A 68 -0.38 -9.44 0.31
N ALA A 69 -0.61 -8.72 1.42
CA ALA A 69 -0.82 -9.32 2.73
C ALA A 69 -2.04 -10.26 2.74
N ALA A 70 -3.14 -9.87 2.11
CA ALA A 70 -4.32 -10.72 1.98
C ALA A 70 -4.02 -12.00 1.20
N ALA A 71 -3.22 -11.93 0.12
CA ALA A 71 -2.80 -13.10 -0.64
C ALA A 71 -1.92 -14.05 0.21
N VAL A 72 -0.97 -13.50 0.98
CA VAL A 72 -0.13 -14.29 1.91
C VAL A 72 -1.00 -14.97 2.97
N MET A 73 -1.96 -14.25 3.57
CA MET A 73 -2.86 -14.83 4.57
C MET A 73 -3.77 -15.91 3.98
N LEU A 74 -4.16 -15.80 2.72
CA LEU A 74 -4.92 -16.85 2.02
C LEU A 74 -4.09 -18.13 1.86
N LEU A 75 -2.79 -18.02 1.56
CA LEU A 75 -1.88 -19.18 1.50
C LEU A 75 -1.71 -19.80 2.90
N ALA A 76 -1.60 -18.98 3.94
CA ALA A 76 -1.52 -19.46 5.31
C ALA A 76 -2.80 -20.20 5.74
N GLU A 77 -3.98 -19.68 5.41
CA GLU A 77 -5.28 -20.32 5.66
C GLU A 77 -5.40 -21.70 4.98
N ARG A 78 -4.79 -21.85 3.80
CA ARG A 78 -4.72 -23.11 3.06
C ARG A 78 -3.66 -24.10 3.57
N GLY A 79 -2.85 -23.69 4.55
CA GLY A 79 -1.73 -24.48 5.05
C GLY A 79 -0.54 -24.59 4.08
N GLU A 80 -0.49 -23.74 3.07
CA GLU A 80 0.61 -23.69 2.09
C GLU A 80 1.79 -22.82 2.58
N LEU A 81 1.57 -22.01 3.62
CA LEU A 81 2.56 -21.13 4.22
C LEU A 81 2.29 -21.00 5.73
N ASP A 82 3.36 -20.97 6.54
CA ASP A 82 3.28 -20.60 7.96
C ASP A 82 3.92 -19.24 8.17
N VAL A 83 3.14 -18.29 8.67
CA VAL A 83 3.60 -16.91 8.87
C VAL A 83 4.70 -16.79 9.94
N THR A 84 4.85 -17.76 10.82
CA THR A 84 5.89 -17.80 11.87
C THR A 84 7.22 -18.33 11.36
N GLU A 85 7.24 -18.93 10.17
CA GLU A 85 8.47 -19.47 9.61
C GLU A 85 9.35 -18.38 8.99
N PRO A 86 10.68 -18.66 8.91
CA PRO A 86 11.63 -17.79 8.23
C PRO A 86 11.26 -17.60 6.75
N VAL A 87 11.45 -16.39 6.26
CA VAL A 87 11.28 -16.07 4.83
C VAL A 87 12.20 -16.94 3.96
N SER A 88 13.39 -17.29 4.45
CA SER A 88 14.39 -18.14 3.78
C SER A 88 13.88 -19.51 3.40
N ARG A 89 12.88 -20.03 4.10
CA ARG A 89 12.23 -21.31 3.77
C ARG A 89 11.53 -21.27 2.41
N TYR A 90 10.96 -20.13 2.06
CA TYR A 90 10.22 -19.92 0.81
C TYR A 90 11.08 -19.22 -0.25
N LEU A 91 11.95 -18.32 0.20
CA LEU A 91 12.86 -17.53 -0.63
C LEU A 91 14.30 -17.70 -0.11
N PRO A 92 15.07 -18.67 -0.62
CA PRO A 92 16.42 -18.99 -0.11
C PRO A 92 17.41 -17.82 -0.09
N CYS A 93 17.19 -16.82 -0.94
CA CYS A 93 18.02 -15.60 -0.93
C CYS A 93 17.96 -14.79 0.38
N PHE A 94 17.00 -15.08 1.25
CA PHE A 94 16.90 -14.49 2.59
C PHE A 94 17.67 -15.25 3.66
N ALA A 95 18.36 -16.34 3.34
CA ALA A 95 19.21 -17.04 4.29
C ALA A 95 20.49 -16.25 4.60
N GLY A 96 20.98 -16.37 5.86
CA GLY A 96 22.26 -15.77 6.27
C GLY A 96 22.27 -14.23 6.26
N GLN A 97 21.15 -13.60 6.58
CA GLN A 97 21.04 -12.14 6.64
C GLN A 97 21.97 -11.54 7.71
N CYS A 98 22.52 -10.36 7.38
CA CYS A 98 23.29 -9.53 8.29
C CYS A 98 22.52 -8.25 8.61
N VAL A 99 22.86 -7.64 9.74
CA VAL A 99 22.38 -6.33 10.16
C VAL A 99 23.55 -5.36 10.27
N TRP A 100 23.34 -4.12 9.88
CA TRP A 100 24.33 -3.07 10.10
C TRP A 100 24.36 -2.65 11.56
N ASP A 101 25.51 -2.76 12.21
CA ASP A 101 25.70 -2.28 13.57
C ASP A 101 26.36 -0.90 13.55
N GLU A 102 25.61 0.14 13.88
CA GLU A 102 26.10 1.54 13.90
C GLU A 102 27.25 1.75 14.88
N LYS A 103 27.31 1.00 15.97
CA LYS A 103 28.35 1.16 17.00
C LYS A 103 29.72 0.67 16.52
N SER A 104 29.75 -0.46 15.85
CA SER A 104 31.00 -1.03 15.33
C SER A 104 31.29 -0.62 13.89
N GLY A 105 30.31 -0.06 13.16
CA GLY A 105 30.41 0.28 11.74
C GLY A 105 30.62 -0.96 10.86
N ARG A 106 30.03 -2.10 11.22
CA ARG A 106 30.20 -3.38 10.54
C ARG A 106 28.88 -4.10 10.38
N GLU A 107 28.82 -4.99 9.38
CA GLU A 107 27.77 -5.97 9.28
C GLU A 107 28.00 -7.10 10.30
N LEU A 108 26.97 -7.42 11.05
CA LEU A 108 26.94 -8.53 11.99
C LEU A 108 25.87 -9.52 11.57
N PRO A 109 26.04 -10.84 11.80
CA PRO A 109 24.98 -11.79 11.55
C PRO A 109 23.71 -11.39 12.31
N ALA A 110 22.55 -11.51 11.65
CA ALA A 110 21.28 -11.27 12.31
C ALA A 110 21.08 -12.26 13.47
N ALA A 111 20.55 -11.81 14.60
CA ALA A 111 20.31 -12.65 15.78
C ALA A 111 19.27 -13.76 15.52
N ARG A 112 18.40 -13.54 14.56
CA ARG A 112 17.44 -14.52 14.03
C ARG A 112 17.11 -14.19 12.57
N GLU A 113 16.60 -15.14 11.86
CA GLU A 113 16.08 -14.89 10.52
C GLU A 113 14.77 -14.09 10.56
N VAL A 114 14.52 -13.31 9.51
CA VAL A 114 13.28 -12.57 9.30
C VAL A 114 12.17 -13.57 8.97
N THR A 115 11.05 -13.47 9.68
CA THR A 115 9.85 -14.29 9.43
C THR A 115 8.88 -13.62 8.46
N ILE A 116 7.95 -14.39 7.91
CA ILE A 116 6.84 -13.83 7.11
C ILE A 116 6.02 -12.84 7.97
N PHE A 117 5.85 -13.12 9.26
CA PHE A 117 5.16 -12.22 10.19
C PHE A 117 5.86 -10.87 10.32
N ASP A 118 7.20 -10.84 10.36
CA ASP A 118 7.96 -9.58 10.41
C ASP A 118 7.75 -8.72 9.15
N LEU A 119 7.61 -9.37 7.99
CA LEU A 119 7.29 -8.66 6.75
C LEU A 119 5.86 -8.08 6.76
N LEU A 120 4.88 -8.86 7.23
CA LEU A 120 3.47 -8.46 7.26
C LEU A 120 3.23 -7.28 8.19
N ASN A 121 3.92 -7.23 9.33
CA ASN A 121 3.74 -6.16 10.31
C ASN A 121 4.79 -5.03 10.21
N MET A 122 5.62 -5.04 9.15
CA MET A 122 6.62 -3.99 8.87
C MET A 122 7.75 -3.89 9.92
N THR A 123 8.10 -4.99 10.58
CA THR A 123 9.17 -5.05 11.62
C THR A 123 10.41 -5.81 11.16
N SER A 124 10.53 -6.11 9.87
CA SER A 124 11.66 -6.88 9.32
C SER A 124 13.02 -6.17 9.39
N GLY A 125 13.04 -4.84 9.53
CA GLY A 125 14.28 -4.04 9.46
C GLY A 125 14.81 -3.84 8.03
N ILE A 126 14.15 -4.37 7.00
CA ILE A 126 14.56 -4.18 5.62
C ILE A 126 14.22 -2.75 5.19
N THR A 127 15.23 -2.04 4.68
CA THR A 127 15.11 -0.66 4.17
C THR A 127 15.12 -0.63 2.64
N TYR A 128 14.77 0.52 2.08
CA TYR A 128 14.99 0.77 0.66
C TYR A 128 16.50 0.90 0.37
N PRO A 129 16.97 0.40 -0.78
CA PRO A 129 18.31 0.73 -1.22
C PRO A 129 18.43 2.25 -1.45
N ASP A 130 19.57 2.82 -1.06
CA ASP A 130 19.92 4.23 -1.32
C ASP A 130 20.08 4.49 -2.82
#